data_cd04c86de0b477cd5df1e4db042f25d6
#
_entry.id   cd04c86de0b477cd5df1e4db042f25d6
#
_cell.length_a   1.000
_cell.length_b   1.000
_cell.length_c   1.000
_cell.angle_alpha   90.00
_cell.angle_beta   90.00
_cell.angle_gamma   90.00
#
_symmetry.space_group_name_H-M   'P 1'
#
loop_
_entity.id
_entity.type
_entity.pdbx_description
1 polymer ?
#
loop_
_entity_poly.entity_id
_entity_poly.type
_entity_poly.pdbx_seq_one_letter_code
_entity_poly.pdbx_strand_id
1 'polypeptide(L)' 'MSKLHLVFGGRVKDPRGLEFADTASIDVVGIYDNYADAEEAWRGAAQRTVDDAEMKYVVVHLHRLLEPELLTPPAA' A
#
# COMPACT_ATOMS: atom_id res chain seq x y z
N MET A 1 3.34 -20.83 1.67
CA MET A 1 2.65 -19.84 0.82
C MET A 1 3.02 -18.45 1.27
N SER A 2 3.56 -17.67 0.38
CA SER A 2 3.99 -16.33 0.78
C SER A 2 2.79 -15.40 0.89
N LYS A 3 2.86 -14.54 1.90
CA LYS A 3 1.83 -13.54 2.13
C LYS A 3 2.38 -12.20 1.66
N LEU A 4 1.93 -11.79 0.50
CA LEU A 4 2.44 -10.56 -0.08
C LEU A 4 1.84 -9.33 0.57
N HIS A 5 2.70 -8.34 0.79
CA HIS A 5 2.30 -7.07 1.38
C HIS A 5 2.79 -5.94 0.48
N LEU A 6 1.91 -5.02 0.16
CA LEU A 6 2.25 -3.86 -0.65
C LEU A 6 2.36 -2.64 0.26
N VAL A 7 3.46 -1.91 0.13
CA VAL A 7 3.63 -0.64 0.83
C VAL A 7 3.57 0.47 -0.20
N PHE A 8 2.65 1.38 -0.01
CA PHE A 8 2.52 2.52 -0.90
C PHE A 8 1.91 3.69 -0.15
N GLY A 9 1.98 4.84 -0.75
CA GLY A 9 1.43 6.03 -0.14
C GLY A 9 1.20 7.12 -1.14
N GLY A 10 0.74 8.24 -0.66
CA GLY A 10 0.47 9.38 -1.49
C GLY A 10 -0.23 10.47 -0.69
N ARG A 11 -0.52 11.55 -1.36
CA ARG A 11 -1.17 12.68 -0.74
C ARG A 11 -2.67 12.39 -0.63
N VAL A 12 -3.20 12.51 0.58
CA VAL A 12 -4.62 12.24 0.84
C VAL A 12 -5.38 13.56 0.94
N LYS A 13 -6.67 13.49 0.62
CA LYS A 13 -7.53 14.66 0.73
C LYS A 13 -7.80 15.02 2.18
N ASP A 14 -7.91 14.00 3.03
CA ASP A 14 -8.17 14.17 4.45
C ASP A 14 -7.22 13.25 5.22
N PRO A 15 -6.35 13.80 6.10
CA PRO A 15 -5.41 12.97 6.85
C PRO A 15 -6.07 11.87 7.66
N ARG A 16 -7.34 11.99 7.95
CA ARG A 16 -8.08 10.99 8.73
C ARG A 16 -8.57 9.83 7.87
N GLY A 17 -8.47 9.95 6.54
CA GLY A 17 -8.96 8.92 5.64
C GLY A 17 -7.89 8.38 4.73
N LEU A 18 -8.30 7.57 3.76
CA LEU A 18 -7.40 6.97 2.79
C LEU A 18 -7.74 7.36 1.35
N GLU A 19 -8.53 8.41 1.18
CA GLU A 19 -8.87 8.86 -0.15
C GLU A 19 -7.74 9.72 -0.70
N PHE A 20 -7.06 9.21 -1.70
CA PHE A 20 -5.93 9.91 -2.30
C PHE A 20 -6.39 11.06 -3.17
N ALA A 21 -5.71 12.19 -3.02
CA ALA A 21 -6.05 13.39 -3.79
C ALA A 21 -5.75 13.22 -5.26
N ASP A 22 -4.70 12.49 -5.58
CA ASP A 22 -4.27 12.27 -6.95
C ASP A 22 -3.65 10.88 -7.09
N THR A 23 -4.39 9.97 -7.70
CA THR A 23 -3.90 8.61 -7.85
C THR A 23 -2.68 8.52 -8.76
N ALA A 24 -2.46 9.49 -9.61
CA ALA A 24 -1.29 9.50 -10.47
C ALA A 24 -0.01 9.79 -9.70
N SER A 25 -0.11 10.36 -8.51
CA SER A 25 1.05 10.70 -7.68
C SER A 25 1.30 9.67 -6.57
N ILE A 26 0.64 8.52 -6.63
CA ILE A 26 0.87 7.47 -5.65
C ILE A 26 2.31 6.96 -5.77
N ASP A 27 2.96 6.84 -4.63
CA ASP A 27 4.33 6.37 -4.54
C ASP A 27 4.33 4.93 -4.05
N VAL A 28 4.74 3.99 -4.91
CA VAL A 28 4.84 2.59 -4.54
C VAL A 28 6.22 2.34 -3.95
N VAL A 29 6.27 2.00 -2.67
CA VAL A 29 7.54 1.71 -2.00
C VAL A 29 8.04 0.34 -2.39
N GLY A 30 7.17 -0.67 -2.37
CA GLY A 30 7.56 -2.01 -2.77
C GLY A 30 6.57 -3.06 -2.34
N ILE A 31 6.86 -4.30 -2.75
CA ILE A 31 6.08 -5.46 -2.39
C ILE A 31 6.99 -6.41 -1.61
N TYR A 32 6.52 -6.91 -0.49
CA TYR A 32 7.31 -7.73 0.43
C TYR A 32 6.59 -9.04 0.72
N ASP A 33 7.35 -10.10 0.96
CA ASP A 33 6.80 -11.42 1.19
C ASP A 33 6.55 -11.72 2.67
N ASN A 34 6.80 -10.75 3.55
CA ASN A 34 6.50 -10.88 4.96
C ASN A 34 6.16 -9.51 5.54
N TYR A 35 5.43 -9.53 6.66
CA TYR A 35 4.97 -8.29 7.27
C TYR A 35 6.11 -7.50 7.89
N ALA A 36 7.11 -8.17 8.44
CA ALA A 36 8.20 -7.48 9.12
C ALA A 36 8.95 -6.55 8.18
N ASP A 37 9.25 -7.03 6.98
CA ASP A 37 9.94 -6.21 5.98
C ASP A 37 9.05 -5.08 5.48
N ALA A 38 7.76 -5.38 5.28
CA ALA A 38 6.82 -4.37 4.84
C ALA A 38 6.67 -3.27 5.89
N GLU A 39 6.58 -3.65 7.17
CA GLU A 39 6.46 -2.67 8.24
C GLU A 39 7.69 -1.78 8.32
N GLU A 40 8.87 -2.36 8.16
CA GLU A 40 10.10 -1.58 8.18
C GLU A 40 10.13 -0.57 7.03
N ALA A 41 9.75 -0.99 5.85
CA ALA A 41 9.69 -0.11 4.69
C ALA A 41 8.65 0.99 4.88
N TRP A 42 7.50 0.63 5.44
CA TRP A 42 6.45 1.59 5.74
C TRP A 42 6.92 2.63 6.75
N ARG A 43 7.59 2.16 7.79
CA ARG A 43 8.08 3.05 8.84
C ARG A 43 9.09 4.04 8.28
N GLY A 44 9.99 3.57 7.43
CA GLY A 44 10.97 4.45 6.78
C GLY A 44 10.32 5.50 5.91
N ALA A 45 9.33 5.10 5.13
CA ALA A 45 8.63 6.04 4.26
C ALA A 45 7.84 7.06 5.08
N ALA A 46 7.17 6.60 6.15
CA ALA A 46 6.40 7.49 7.01
C ALA A 46 7.30 8.52 7.70
N GLN A 47 8.50 8.10 8.10
CA GLN A 47 9.44 9.01 8.75
C GLN A 47 9.96 10.07 7.80
N ARG A 48 10.15 9.72 6.53
CA ARG A 48 10.62 10.69 5.54
C ARG A 48 9.59 11.78 5.26
N THR A 49 8.33 11.51 5.56
CA THR A 49 7.25 12.45 5.29
C THR A 49 6.54 12.90 6.55
N VAL A 50 7.22 12.80 7.70
CA VAL A 50 6.60 13.11 9.00
C VAL A 50 6.15 14.57 9.08
N ASP A 51 6.80 15.45 8.37
CA ASP A 51 6.47 16.88 8.38
C ASP A 51 5.34 17.24 7.41
N ASP A 52 4.85 16.28 6.65
CA ASP A 52 3.79 16.51 5.68
C ASP A 52 2.55 15.70 6.10
N ALA A 53 1.62 16.38 6.76
CA ALA A 53 0.45 15.72 7.31
C ALA A 53 -0.48 15.15 6.23
N GLU A 54 -0.36 15.62 5.00
CA GLU A 54 -1.19 15.13 3.91
C GLU A 54 -0.64 13.89 3.23
N MET A 55 0.62 13.55 3.50
CA MET A 55 1.22 12.33 2.97
C MET A 55 0.92 11.16 3.90
N LYS A 56 0.47 10.06 3.33
CA LYS A 56 0.11 8.89 4.12
C LYS A 56 0.58 7.63 3.41
N TYR A 57 1.26 6.77 4.16
CA TYR A 57 1.71 5.48 3.67
C TYR A 57 0.98 4.36 4.38
N VAL A 58 0.69 3.30 3.65
CA VAL A 58 -0.10 2.18 4.17
C VAL A 58 0.53 0.86 3.75
N VAL A 59 0.22 -0.18 4.53
CA VAL A 59 0.58 -1.55 4.19
C VAL A 59 -0.71 -2.28 3.86
N VAL A 60 -0.74 -2.89 2.68
CA VAL A 60 -1.92 -3.62 2.20
C VAL A 60 -1.57 -5.09 2.09
N HIS A 61 -2.46 -5.94 2.59
CA HIS A 61 -2.28 -7.39 2.51
C HIS A 61 -2.74 -7.87 1.14
N LEU A 62 -1.81 -7.94 0.21
CA LEU A 62 -2.12 -8.31 -1.17
C LEU A 62 -2.69 -9.71 -1.30
N HIS A 63 -2.28 -10.61 -0.41
CA HIS A 63 -2.75 -11.98 -0.51
C HIS A 63 -4.27 -12.08 -0.38
N ARG A 64 -4.92 -11.08 0.23
CA ARG A 64 -6.37 -11.06 0.31
C ARG A 64 -7.01 -10.61 -1.00
N LEU A 65 -6.27 -9.84 -1.79
CA LEU A 65 -6.75 -9.36 -3.08
C LEU A 65 -6.49 -10.37 -4.19
N LEU A 66 -5.60 -11.33 -3.94
CA LEU A 66 -5.24 -12.34 -4.92
C LEU A 66 -5.98 -13.65 -4.68
N GLU A 67 -7.28 -13.54 -4.39
CA GLU A 67 -8.11 -14.72 -4.21
C GLU A 67 -8.25 -15.45 -5.55
N PRO A 68 -8.56 -16.76 -5.49
CA PRO A 68 -8.60 -17.56 -6.72
C PRO A 68 -9.46 -17.00 -7.84
N GLU A 69 -10.55 -16.35 -7.52
CA GLU A 69 -11.40 -15.81 -8.57
C GLU A 69 -10.74 -14.74 -9.42
N LEU A 70 -9.68 -14.10 -8.89
CA LEU A 70 -8.93 -13.13 -9.68
C LEU A 70 -8.04 -13.81 -10.69
N LEU A 71 -7.71 -15.07 -10.45
CA LEU A 71 -6.88 -15.86 -11.36
C LEU A 71 -7.69 -16.65 -12.36
N THR A 72 -8.98 -16.71 -12.16
CA THR A 72 -9.89 -17.42 -13.06
C THR A 72 -10.38 -16.46 -14.11
N PRO A 73 -10.06 -16.70 -15.39
CA PRO A 73 -10.56 -15.81 -16.41
C PRO A 73 -12.07 -15.78 -16.38
N PRO A 74 -12.66 -14.62 -16.62
CA PRO A 74 -14.10 -14.56 -16.66
C PRO A 74 -14.61 -15.56 -17.68
N ALA A 75 -15.68 -16.22 -17.34
CA ALA A 75 -16.27 -17.21 -18.25
C ALA A 75 -16.63 -16.47 -19.53
N ALA A 76 -15.92 -16.81 -20.53
CA ALA A 76 -16.20 -16.20 -21.83
C ALA A 76 -17.35 -16.93 -22.46
#